data_984dd61b0a8eefd32a95f5f9b304c5a2
#
_entry.id   984dd61b0a8eefd32a95f5f9b304c5a2
#
_cell.length_a   1.000
_cell.length_b   1.000
_cell.length_c   1.000
_cell.angle_alpha   90.00
_cell.angle_beta   90.00
_cell.angle_gamma   90.00
#
_symmetry.space_group_name_H-M   'P 1'
#
loop_
_entity.id
_entity.type
_entity.pdbx_description
1 polymer ?
#
loop_
_entity_poly.entity_id
_entity_poly.type
_entity_poly.pdbx_seq_one_letter_code
_entity_poly.pdbx_strand_id
1 'polypeptide(L)'
;MVRIVRALSKTGLYDLDYAYNPYIGCFHGCLYCYARAYTRRREVSENWGKLIYVKENAIEELMKDVERVRRRGVVGVSTITDPYQPIESRMKLTRRGIEILLSAGFRVSIQTKSPLVLRDLDVFKRYRDKIDVGLTITTLNKELARALEPNAPHPIMRANALRKLSENKIETWIFLGPIMKGVNDSSENLESIIKLAADIGSKLYYDYFRNKPGLSRSMARITKKYPMAITSDRAWRRRVMNLVEKLCEKYGVAYEAAFPPKRERSSLIDYI
;
A
#
# COMPACT_ATOMS: atom_id res chain seq x y z
N MET A 1 22.77 -4.11 -6.11
CA MET A 1 22.61 -5.20 -5.13
C MET A 1 23.12 -4.69 -3.78
N VAL A 2 22.51 -5.12 -2.69
CA VAL A 2 22.98 -4.84 -1.30
C VAL A 2 22.75 -6.05 -0.43
N ARG A 3 23.61 -6.25 0.57
CA ARG A 3 23.40 -7.26 1.62
C ARG A 3 22.78 -6.64 2.86
N ILE A 4 22.00 -7.41 3.58
CA ILE A 4 21.29 -7.02 4.80
C ILE A 4 21.57 -8.03 5.91
N VAL A 5 21.31 -7.65 7.15
CA VAL A 5 21.43 -8.51 8.35
C VAL A 5 20.08 -8.97 8.90
N ARG A 6 18.98 -8.38 8.43
CA ARG A 6 17.60 -8.75 8.77
C ARG A 6 16.67 -8.48 7.60
N ALA A 7 15.79 -9.42 7.31
CA ALA A 7 14.77 -9.29 6.28
C ALA A 7 13.38 -8.98 6.85
N LEU A 8 13.06 -9.53 8.04
CA LEU A 8 11.80 -9.32 8.74
C LEU A 8 12.01 -8.32 9.89
N SER A 9 11.30 -7.20 9.86
CA SER A 9 11.37 -6.15 10.87
C SER A 9 10.02 -5.91 11.53
N LYS A 10 10.00 -5.59 12.83
CA LYS A 10 8.80 -5.07 13.49
C LYS A 10 8.38 -3.76 12.83
N THR A 11 7.07 -3.52 12.73
CA THR A 11 6.51 -2.29 12.18
C THR A 11 5.64 -1.58 13.21
N GLY A 12 5.51 -0.26 13.06
CA GLY A 12 4.57 0.55 13.85
C GLY A 12 3.26 0.83 13.11
N LEU A 13 3.00 0.15 12.00
CA LEU A 13 1.71 0.25 11.31
C LEU A 13 0.65 -0.47 12.13
N TYR A 14 -0.55 0.09 12.16
CA TYR A 14 -1.62 -0.27 13.09
C TYR A 14 -2.06 -1.74 13.00
N ASP A 15 -2.13 -2.25 11.78
CA ASP A 15 -2.68 -3.56 11.41
C ASP A 15 -1.62 -4.62 11.12
N LEU A 16 -0.32 -4.28 11.25
CA LEU A 16 0.79 -5.14 10.91
C LEU A 16 1.74 -5.34 12.10
N ASP A 17 2.16 -6.58 12.34
CA ASP A 17 3.17 -6.88 13.35
C ASP A 17 4.60 -6.75 12.76
N TYR A 18 4.77 -7.13 11.50
CA TYR A 18 6.06 -7.18 10.82
C TYR A 18 5.98 -6.60 9.41
N ALA A 19 7.13 -6.27 8.87
CA ALA A 19 7.31 -5.87 7.47
C ALA A 19 8.44 -6.66 6.81
N TYR A 20 8.19 -7.14 5.59
CA TYR A 20 9.18 -7.73 4.70
C TYR A 20 9.33 -6.86 3.45
N ASN A 21 10.51 -6.26 3.27
CA ASN A 21 10.81 -5.37 2.15
C ASN A 21 12.04 -5.88 1.39
N PRO A 22 11.89 -6.66 0.30
CA PRO A 22 13.02 -7.23 -0.45
C PRO A 22 13.78 -6.22 -1.31
N TYR A 23 13.24 -5.02 -1.46
CA TYR A 23 13.82 -3.93 -2.26
C TYR A 23 13.98 -2.66 -1.45
N ILE A 24 14.85 -1.75 -1.90
CA ILE A 24 14.96 -0.37 -1.42
C ILE A 24 14.74 0.55 -2.63
N GLY A 25 13.78 1.48 -2.52
CA GLY A 25 13.28 2.26 -3.63
C GLY A 25 12.11 1.58 -4.34
N CYS A 26 11.42 2.33 -5.20
CA CYS A 26 10.26 1.84 -5.93
C CYS A 26 10.23 2.42 -7.34
N PHE A 27 10.20 1.57 -8.36
CA PHE A 27 10.18 1.97 -9.76
C PHE A 27 8.93 2.79 -10.13
N HIS A 28 7.79 2.56 -9.48
CA HIS A 28 6.55 3.28 -9.80
C HIS A 28 6.71 4.80 -9.68
N GLY A 29 7.62 5.30 -8.85
CA GLY A 29 8.01 6.69 -8.81
C GLY A 29 6.92 7.67 -8.39
N CYS A 30 5.87 7.21 -7.70
CA CYS A 30 4.74 8.04 -7.29
C CYS A 30 5.21 9.31 -6.61
N LEU A 31 4.70 10.46 -7.05
CA LEU A 31 5.15 11.78 -6.58
C LEU A 31 4.81 12.01 -5.11
N TYR A 32 3.70 11.47 -4.65
CA TYR A 32 3.18 11.58 -3.29
C TYR A 32 3.70 10.50 -2.33
N CYS A 33 4.63 9.62 -2.76
CA CYS A 33 5.02 8.44 -1.99
C CYS A 33 5.76 8.79 -0.70
N TYR A 34 5.15 8.48 0.43
CA TYR A 34 5.74 8.70 1.76
C TYR A 34 7.02 7.89 2.00
N ALA A 35 7.18 6.73 1.35
CA ALA A 35 8.33 5.86 1.51
C ALA A 35 9.65 6.55 1.15
N ARG A 36 9.58 7.57 0.28
CA ARG A 36 10.72 8.43 -0.03
C ARG A 36 11.30 9.10 1.23
N ALA A 37 10.46 9.58 2.14
CA ALA A 37 10.87 10.22 3.37
C ALA A 37 11.44 9.24 4.43
N TYR A 38 11.09 7.96 4.33
CA TYR A 38 11.56 6.91 5.23
C TYR A 38 12.73 6.09 4.68
N THR A 39 13.13 6.34 3.43
CA THR A 39 14.26 5.67 2.79
C THR A 39 15.57 6.26 3.34
N ARG A 40 16.34 5.45 4.09
CA ARG A 40 17.61 5.88 4.72
C ARG A 40 18.72 6.17 3.73
N ARG A 41 18.64 5.65 2.51
CA ARG A 41 19.61 5.88 1.43
C ARG A 41 19.23 7.13 0.66
N ARG A 42 19.98 8.20 0.87
CA ARG A 42 19.73 9.51 0.27
C ARG A 42 19.69 9.44 -1.26
N GLU A 43 20.64 8.70 -1.85
CA GLU A 43 20.72 8.52 -3.30
C GLU A 43 19.47 7.86 -3.90
N VAL A 44 18.82 6.94 -3.15
CA VAL A 44 17.53 6.32 -3.57
C VAL A 44 16.37 7.30 -3.42
N SER A 45 16.33 8.03 -2.29
CA SER A 45 15.29 9.02 -2.04
C SER A 45 15.31 10.14 -3.09
N GLU A 46 16.49 10.60 -3.51
CA GLU A 46 16.66 11.63 -4.54
C GLU A 46 16.35 11.11 -5.96
N ASN A 47 16.64 9.83 -6.23
CA ASN A 47 16.40 9.17 -7.51
C ASN A 47 15.18 8.24 -7.47
N TRP A 48 14.14 8.61 -6.75
CA TRP A 48 12.90 7.82 -6.61
C TRP A 48 12.23 7.57 -7.97
N GLY A 49 11.92 6.32 -8.25
CA GLY A 49 11.40 5.90 -9.56
C GLY A 49 12.48 5.52 -10.57
N LYS A 50 13.77 5.70 -10.24
CA LYS A 50 14.89 5.42 -11.14
C LYS A 50 15.91 4.47 -10.54
N LEU A 51 16.22 4.60 -9.24
CA LEU A 51 17.22 3.80 -8.54
C LEU A 51 16.56 2.85 -7.54
N ILE A 52 16.83 1.55 -7.72
CA ILE A 52 16.34 0.49 -6.84
C ILE A 52 17.51 -0.40 -6.47
N TYR A 53 17.60 -0.72 -5.17
CA TYR A 53 18.50 -1.77 -4.70
C TYR A 53 17.74 -3.06 -4.42
N VAL A 54 18.31 -4.16 -4.87
CA VAL A 54 17.84 -5.52 -4.57
C VAL A 54 18.62 -6.02 -3.36
N LYS A 55 17.93 -6.52 -2.36
CA LYS A 55 18.52 -7.16 -1.17
C LYS A 55 18.83 -8.61 -1.54
N GLU A 56 20.04 -8.88 -1.99
CA GLU A 56 20.43 -10.15 -2.62
C GLU A 56 20.31 -11.37 -1.69
N ASN A 57 20.55 -11.18 -0.40
CA ASN A 57 20.40 -12.22 0.63
C ASN A 57 19.05 -12.15 1.40
N ALA A 58 18.03 -11.49 0.83
CA ALA A 58 16.75 -11.29 1.52
C ALA A 58 16.09 -12.62 1.93
N ILE A 59 16.18 -13.64 1.12
CA ILE A 59 15.58 -14.95 1.38
C ILE A 59 16.33 -15.69 2.50
N GLU A 60 17.66 -15.70 2.44
CA GLU A 60 18.50 -16.31 3.47
C GLU A 60 18.24 -15.69 4.85
N GLU A 61 18.25 -14.37 4.93
CA GLU A 61 17.98 -13.67 6.18
C GLU A 61 16.53 -13.81 6.64
N LEU A 62 15.57 -13.90 5.71
CA LEU A 62 14.17 -14.15 6.06
C LEU A 62 13.98 -15.51 6.73
N MET A 63 14.62 -16.56 6.22
CA MET A 63 14.56 -17.90 6.83
C MET A 63 15.11 -17.88 8.27
N LYS A 64 16.25 -17.25 8.49
CA LYS A 64 16.81 -17.07 9.84
C LYS A 64 15.89 -16.27 10.76
N ASP A 65 15.30 -15.19 10.26
CA ASP A 65 14.41 -14.33 11.05
C ASP A 65 13.10 -15.06 11.42
N VAL A 66 12.54 -15.85 10.51
CA VAL A 66 11.34 -16.65 10.74
C VAL A 66 11.55 -17.68 11.86
N GLU A 67 12.72 -18.34 11.94
CA GLU A 67 13.06 -19.28 13.02
C GLU A 67 13.15 -18.57 14.39
N ARG A 68 13.64 -17.35 14.43
CA ARG A 68 13.83 -16.55 15.67
C ARG A 68 12.52 -15.98 16.21
N VAL A 69 11.53 -15.74 15.35
CA VAL A 69 10.27 -15.11 15.75
C VAL A 69 9.34 -16.13 16.42
N ARG A 70 9.03 -15.91 17.71
CA ARG A 70 8.15 -16.80 18.48
C ARG A 70 6.67 -16.62 18.17
N ARG A 71 6.21 -15.35 18.00
CA ARG A 71 4.80 -15.04 17.73
C ARG A 71 4.58 -14.86 16.24
N ARG A 72 3.72 -15.68 15.64
CA ARG A 72 3.27 -15.50 14.27
C ARG A 72 2.17 -14.43 14.24
N GLY A 73 2.40 -13.38 13.48
CA GLY A 73 1.49 -12.26 13.34
C GLY A 73 1.25 -11.94 11.87
N VAL A 74 0.79 -10.72 11.60
CA VAL A 74 0.55 -10.23 10.24
C VAL A 74 1.81 -9.57 9.70
N VAL A 75 2.24 -10.01 8.52
CA VAL A 75 3.39 -9.43 7.80
C VAL A 75 2.90 -8.60 6.63
N GLY A 76 3.16 -7.29 6.67
CA GLY A 76 2.99 -6.42 5.51
C GLY A 76 4.14 -6.61 4.52
N VAL A 77 3.81 -7.02 3.31
CA VAL A 77 4.82 -7.19 2.26
C VAL A 77 5.00 -5.87 1.52
N SER A 78 6.21 -5.31 1.68
CA SER A 78 6.66 -4.07 1.05
C SER A 78 5.92 -2.81 1.50
N THR A 79 6.03 -2.50 2.79
CA THR A 79 5.45 -1.29 3.39
C THR A 79 6.12 0.03 2.95
N ILE A 80 7.36 -0.02 2.43
CA ILE A 80 8.14 1.15 1.98
C ILE A 80 8.69 1.01 0.55
N THR A 81 8.17 0.07 -0.22
CA THR A 81 8.45 -0.14 -1.65
C THR A 81 7.22 -0.77 -2.29
N ASP A 82 7.24 -1.09 -3.58
CA ASP A 82 6.20 -1.94 -4.18
C ASP A 82 6.72 -3.36 -4.35
N PRO A 83 6.02 -4.39 -3.85
CA PRO A 83 6.46 -5.78 -3.91
C PRO A 83 6.50 -6.36 -5.32
N TYR A 84 5.68 -5.83 -6.23
CA TYR A 84 5.54 -6.30 -7.61
C TYR A 84 6.00 -5.27 -8.63
N GLN A 85 6.95 -4.40 -8.25
CA GLN A 85 7.62 -3.53 -9.22
C GLN A 85 8.37 -4.34 -10.29
N PRO A 86 8.69 -3.80 -11.48
CA PRO A 86 9.16 -4.60 -12.63
C PRO A 86 10.31 -5.56 -12.36
N ILE A 87 11.27 -5.19 -11.50
CA ILE A 87 12.41 -6.05 -11.16
C ILE A 87 11.99 -7.38 -10.50
N GLU A 88 10.85 -7.41 -9.83
CA GLU A 88 10.31 -8.61 -9.18
C GLU A 88 9.96 -9.71 -10.19
N SER A 89 9.65 -9.37 -11.45
CA SER A 89 9.40 -10.36 -12.50
C SER A 89 10.59 -11.32 -12.70
N ARG A 90 11.81 -10.79 -12.49
CA ARG A 90 13.09 -11.52 -12.63
C ARG A 90 13.59 -12.08 -11.30
N MET A 91 13.57 -11.27 -10.25
CA MET A 91 14.21 -11.61 -8.96
C MET A 91 13.37 -12.58 -8.13
N LYS A 92 12.04 -12.51 -8.22
CA LYS A 92 11.07 -13.36 -7.49
C LYS A 92 11.28 -13.40 -5.96
N LEU A 93 11.86 -12.34 -5.40
CA LEU A 93 12.13 -12.26 -3.96
C LEU A 93 10.84 -12.10 -3.14
N THR A 94 9.88 -11.35 -3.69
CA THR A 94 8.55 -11.19 -3.07
C THR A 94 7.84 -12.54 -3.02
N ARG A 95 7.72 -13.25 -4.15
CA ARG A 95 7.09 -14.57 -4.22
C ARG A 95 7.70 -15.55 -3.22
N ARG A 96 9.03 -15.71 -3.27
CA ARG A 96 9.75 -16.63 -2.36
C ARG A 96 9.57 -16.26 -0.89
N GLY A 97 9.61 -14.94 -0.58
CA GLY A 97 9.37 -14.47 0.77
C GLY A 97 7.95 -14.75 1.28
N ILE A 98 6.94 -14.56 0.43
CA ILE A 98 5.54 -14.88 0.75
C ILE A 98 5.38 -16.37 1.02
N GLU A 99 5.95 -17.24 0.19
CA GLU A 99 5.90 -18.70 0.38
C GLU A 99 6.52 -19.12 1.73
N ILE A 100 7.67 -18.56 2.10
CA ILE A 100 8.33 -18.83 3.39
C ILE A 100 7.45 -18.36 4.56
N LEU A 101 6.92 -17.12 4.49
CA LEU A 101 6.10 -16.57 5.56
C LEU A 101 4.81 -17.36 5.78
N LEU A 102 4.10 -17.69 4.72
CA LEU A 102 2.86 -18.48 4.78
C LEU A 102 3.10 -19.91 5.27
N SER A 103 4.16 -20.56 4.80
CA SER A 103 4.55 -21.91 5.26
C SER A 103 4.93 -21.92 6.73
N ALA A 104 5.53 -20.85 7.22
CA ALA A 104 5.88 -20.67 8.63
C ALA A 104 4.69 -20.25 9.52
N GLY A 105 3.48 -20.11 8.96
CA GLY A 105 2.26 -19.83 9.71
C GLY A 105 1.93 -18.35 9.93
N PHE A 106 2.64 -17.41 9.31
CA PHE A 106 2.27 -16.00 9.33
C PHE A 106 1.01 -15.74 8.47
N ARG A 107 0.26 -14.70 8.82
CA ARG A 107 -0.67 -14.07 7.90
C ARG A 107 0.10 -13.03 7.06
N VAL A 108 -0.22 -12.92 5.79
CA VAL A 108 0.45 -11.99 4.86
C VAL A 108 -0.55 -11.01 4.28
N SER A 109 -0.26 -9.72 4.40
CA SER A 109 -1.01 -8.64 3.76
C SER A 109 -0.16 -7.96 2.69
N ILE A 110 -0.68 -7.87 1.48
CA ILE A 110 0.03 -7.34 0.32
C ILE A 110 -0.64 -6.08 -0.17
N GLN A 111 0.14 -5.00 -0.32
CA GLN A 111 -0.31 -3.79 -1.01
C GLN A 111 0.56 -3.51 -2.23
N THR A 112 -0.05 -3.38 -3.40
CA THR A 112 0.68 -3.09 -4.65
C THR A 112 -0.10 -2.18 -5.60
N LYS A 113 0.57 -1.67 -6.62
CA LYS A 113 -0.03 -1.03 -7.80
C LYS A 113 0.12 -1.90 -9.07
N SER A 114 0.71 -3.08 -8.93
CA SER A 114 1.11 -3.89 -10.08
C SER A 114 0.20 -5.10 -10.30
N PRO A 115 -0.33 -5.28 -11.52
CA PRO A 115 -1.04 -6.50 -11.91
C PRO A 115 -0.14 -7.75 -11.94
N LEU A 116 1.18 -7.58 -11.84
CA LEU A 116 2.13 -8.69 -11.71
C LEU A 116 1.83 -9.57 -10.47
N VAL A 117 1.09 -9.07 -9.50
CA VAL A 117 0.61 -9.82 -8.34
C VAL A 117 -0.15 -11.11 -8.74
N LEU A 118 -0.82 -11.11 -9.88
CA LEU A 118 -1.52 -12.29 -10.42
C LEU A 118 -0.61 -13.45 -10.78
N ARG A 119 0.70 -13.21 -10.98
CA ARG A 119 1.69 -14.27 -11.20
C ARG A 119 1.70 -15.30 -10.05
N ASP A 120 1.43 -14.85 -8.84
CA ASP A 120 1.56 -15.63 -7.62
C ASP A 120 0.21 -16.18 -7.11
N LEU A 121 -0.82 -16.14 -7.97
CA LEU A 121 -2.18 -16.59 -7.64
C LEU A 121 -2.23 -18.07 -7.20
N ASP A 122 -1.34 -18.91 -7.70
CA ASP A 122 -1.20 -20.30 -7.28
C ASP A 122 -0.81 -20.44 -5.79
N VAL A 123 0.08 -19.59 -5.31
CA VAL A 123 0.45 -19.49 -3.90
C VAL A 123 -0.72 -18.98 -3.08
N PHE A 124 -1.39 -17.93 -3.54
CA PHE A 124 -2.52 -17.32 -2.82
C PHE A 124 -3.67 -18.29 -2.65
N LYS A 125 -4.00 -19.08 -3.68
CA LYS A 125 -5.03 -20.13 -3.60
C LYS A 125 -4.74 -21.18 -2.54
N ARG A 126 -3.47 -21.57 -2.39
CA ARG A 126 -3.03 -22.57 -1.39
C ARG A 126 -3.20 -22.06 0.05
N TYR A 127 -3.05 -20.75 0.27
CA TYR A 127 -3.05 -20.13 1.58
C TYR A 127 -4.13 -19.05 1.74
N ARG A 128 -5.28 -19.22 1.06
CA ARG A 128 -6.33 -18.17 0.97
C ARG A 128 -6.79 -17.59 2.30
N ASP A 129 -6.80 -18.40 3.38
CA ASP A 129 -7.25 -17.98 4.70
C ASP A 129 -6.20 -17.18 5.48
N LYS A 130 -4.99 -17.08 4.94
CA LYS A 130 -3.83 -16.42 5.56
C LYS A 130 -3.27 -15.27 4.73
N ILE A 131 -3.95 -14.89 3.66
CA ILE A 131 -3.46 -13.84 2.77
C ILE A 131 -4.59 -12.91 2.34
N ASP A 132 -4.29 -11.64 2.29
CA ASP A 132 -5.12 -10.62 1.67
C ASP A 132 -4.29 -9.76 0.71
N VAL A 133 -4.93 -9.27 -0.35
CA VAL A 133 -4.26 -8.50 -1.40
C VAL A 133 -5.02 -7.24 -1.72
N GLY A 134 -4.37 -6.11 -1.52
CA GLY A 134 -4.89 -4.81 -1.88
C GLY A 134 -4.16 -4.15 -3.05
N LEU A 135 -4.92 -3.45 -3.87
CA LEU A 135 -4.32 -2.58 -4.88
C LEU A 135 -4.69 -1.12 -4.62
N THR A 136 -3.68 -0.26 -4.72
CA THR A 136 -3.90 1.19 -4.62
C THR A 136 -4.55 1.72 -5.89
N ILE A 137 -5.70 2.38 -5.77
CA ILE A 137 -6.39 3.10 -6.84
C ILE A 137 -6.79 4.46 -6.30
N THR A 138 -6.07 5.52 -6.71
CA THR A 138 -6.32 6.91 -6.26
C THR A 138 -7.27 7.65 -7.19
N THR A 139 -7.38 7.19 -8.42
CA THR A 139 -8.27 7.71 -9.47
C THR A 139 -8.38 6.67 -10.59
N LEU A 140 -9.50 6.67 -11.30
CA LEU A 140 -9.70 5.92 -12.55
C LEU A 140 -9.34 6.75 -13.78
N ASN A 141 -9.16 8.07 -13.61
CA ASN A 141 -8.72 8.95 -14.69
C ASN A 141 -7.26 8.65 -15.06
N LYS A 142 -7.05 8.23 -16.31
CA LYS A 142 -5.75 7.81 -16.85
C LYS A 142 -4.69 8.90 -16.80
N GLU A 143 -5.07 10.12 -17.17
CA GLU A 143 -4.14 11.25 -17.27
C GLU A 143 -3.69 11.69 -15.87
N LEU A 144 -4.65 11.80 -14.95
CA LEU A 144 -4.35 12.13 -13.56
C LEU A 144 -3.49 11.06 -12.90
N ALA A 145 -3.81 9.77 -13.11
CA ALA A 145 -3.01 8.66 -12.60
C ALA A 145 -1.56 8.74 -13.11
N ARG A 146 -1.37 8.96 -14.42
CA ARG A 146 -0.02 9.08 -15.01
C ARG A 146 0.74 10.30 -14.50
N ALA A 147 0.05 11.41 -14.23
CA ALA A 147 0.67 12.61 -13.65
C ALA A 147 1.17 12.37 -12.23
N LEU A 148 0.44 11.59 -11.42
CA LEU A 148 0.74 11.31 -10.01
C LEU A 148 1.69 10.11 -9.83
N GLU A 149 1.60 9.11 -10.72
CA GLU A 149 2.22 7.79 -10.62
C GLU A 149 2.89 7.42 -11.96
N PRO A 150 3.97 8.12 -12.35
CA PRO A 150 4.48 8.15 -13.72
C PRO A 150 4.85 6.79 -14.31
N ASN A 151 5.33 5.85 -13.48
CA ASN A 151 5.76 4.53 -13.93
C ASN A 151 4.87 3.38 -13.39
N ALA A 152 3.77 3.71 -12.73
CA ALA A 152 2.86 2.68 -12.24
C ALA A 152 1.93 2.17 -13.36
N PRO A 153 1.52 0.91 -13.34
CA PRO A 153 0.52 0.39 -14.26
C PRO A 153 -0.80 1.16 -14.21
N HIS A 154 -1.50 1.21 -15.33
CA HIS A 154 -2.76 1.94 -15.47
C HIS A 154 -3.81 1.48 -14.42
N PRO A 155 -4.64 2.38 -13.85
CA PRO A 155 -5.66 2.01 -12.85
C PRO A 155 -6.60 0.89 -13.27
N ILE A 156 -7.01 0.85 -14.54
CA ILE A 156 -7.88 -0.22 -15.06
C ILE A 156 -7.22 -1.60 -14.99
N MET A 157 -5.91 -1.68 -15.18
CA MET A 157 -5.18 -2.95 -15.04
C MET A 157 -5.15 -3.41 -13.58
N ARG A 158 -5.10 -2.48 -12.64
CA ARG A 158 -5.19 -2.75 -11.19
C ARG A 158 -6.59 -3.23 -10.82
N ALA A 159 -7.63 -2.58 -11.35
CA ALA A 159 -9.03 -2.98 -11.17
C ALA A 159 -9.27 -4.40 -11.70
N ASN A 160 -8.77 -4.71 -12.89
CA ASN A 160 -8.87 -6.04 -13.48
C ASN A 160 -8.11 -7.09 -12.66
N ALA A 161 -6.97 -6.73 -12.10
CA ALA A 161 -6.23 -7.63 -11.21
C ALA A 161 -7.00 -7.93 -9.92
N LEU A 162 -7.61 -6.92 -9.30
CA LEU A 162 -8.49 -7.11 -8.13
C LEU A 162 -9.67 -8.01 -8.45
N ARG A 163 -10.36 -7.77 -9.58
CA ARG A 163 -11.48 -8.59 -10.00
C ARG A 163 -11.06 -10.06 -10.14
N LYS A 164 -9.92 -10.31 -10.80
CA LYS A 164 -9.40 -11.67 -10.96
C LYS A 164 -8.99 -12.33 -9.64
N LEU A 165 -8.46 -11.59 -8.67
CA LEU A 165 -8.17 -12.10 -7.33
C LEU A 165 -9.47 -12.46 -6.60
N SER A 166 -10.47 -11.58 -6.60
CA SER A 166 -11.78 -11.80 -5.96
C SER A 166 -12.52 -13.01 -6.57
N GLU A 167 -12.55 -13.15 -7.90
CA GLU A 167 -13.11 -14.31 -8.61
C GLU A 167 -12.45 -15.63 -8.17
N ASN A 168 -11.20 -15.57 -7.74
CA ASN A 168 -10.46 -16.72 -7.19
C ASN A 168 -10.56 -16.84 -5.66
N LYS A 169 -11.51 -16.13 -5.04
CA LYS A 169 -11.81 -16.16 -3.60
C LYS A 169 -10.62 -15.76 -2.72
N ILE A 170 -9.78 -14.86 -3.21
CA ILE A 170 -8.76 -14.19 -2.41
C ILE A 170 -9.39 -12.95 -1.78
N GLU A 171 -9.18 -12.74 -0.48
CA GLU A 171 -9.60 -11.53 0.21
C GLU A 171 -8.94 -10.31 -0.44
N THR A 172 -9.75 -9.36 -0.92
CA THR A 172 -9.24 -8.19 -1.66
C THR A 172 -9.69 -6.87 -1.04
N TRP A 173 -8.86 -5.85 -1.23
CA TRP A 173 -9.19 -4.50 -0.81
C TRP A 173 -8.60 -3.45 -1.76
N ILE A 174 -9.27 -2.31 -1.83
CA ILE A 174 -8.80 -1.12 -2.54
C ILE A 174 -8.20 -0.16 -1.52
N PHE A 175 -6.99 0.34 -1.76
CA PHE A 175 -6.46 1.48 -1.04
C PHE A 175 -6.75 2.78 -1.81
N LEU A 176 -7.77 3.51 -1.37
CA LEU A 176 -8.09 4.86 -1.83
C LEU A 176 -7.24 5.87 -1.04
N GLY A 177 -5.97 5.94 -1.40
CA GLY A 177 -5.00 6.78 -0.70
C GLY A 177 -3.71 7.05 -1.50
N PRO A 178 -3.21 8.30 -1.41
CA PRO A 178 -3.77 9.40 -0.65
C PRO A 178 -4.88 10.14 -1.41
N ILE A 179 -5.89 10.58 -0.67
CA ILE A 179 -6.84 11.58 -1.18
C ILE A 179 -6.19 12.96 -1.02
N MET A 180 -6.15 13.74 -2.09
CA MET A 180 -5.47 15.03 -2.16
C MET A 180 -6.46 16.14 -2.52
N LYS A 181 -6.42 17.23 -1.75
CA LYS A 181 -7.33 18.38 -1.88
C LYS A 181 -7.23 19.02 -3.26
N GLY A 182 -8.38 19.12 -3.95
CA GLY A 182 -8.50 19.69 -5.29
C GLY A 182 -7.88 18.86 -6.41
N VAL A 183 -7.45 17.60 -6.14
CA VAL A 183 -6.81 16.72 -7.13
C VAL A 183 -7.70 15.52 -7.45
N ASN A 184 -7.97 14.69 -6.46
CA ASN A 184 -8.73 13.45 -6.60
C ASN A 184 -9.82 13.31 -5.51
N ASP A 185 -10.19 14.39 -4.85
CA ASP A 185 -11.19 14.46 -3.79
C ASP A 185 -12.60 14.84 -4.28
N SER A 186 -12.82 14.90 -5.61
CA SER A 186 -14.15 15.15 -6.14
C SER A 186 -15.10 13.98 -5.85
N SER A 187 -16.38 14.30 -5.66
CA SER A 187 -17.41 13.29 -5.40
C SER A 187 -17.43 12.21 -6.46
N GLU A 188 -17.32 12.59 -7.74
CA GLU A 188 -17.35 11.68 -8.88
C GLU A 188 -16.16 10.71 -8.87
N ASN A 189 -14.95 11.20 -8.54
CA ASN A 189 -13.77 10.34 -8.45
C ASN A 189 -13.91 9.34 -7.30
N LEU A 190 -14.30 9.81 -6.12
CA LEU A 190 -14.49 8.96 -4.94
C LEU A 190 -15.58 7.92 -5.18
N GLU A 191 -16.73 8.35 -5.69
CA GLU A 191 -17.87 7.46 -5.98
C GLU A 191 -17.50 6.40 -7.04
N SER A 192 -16.76 6.76 -8.08
CA SER A 192 -16.34 5.81 -9.12
C SER A 192 -15.47 4.67 -8.58
N ILE A 193 -14.58 4.98 -7.63
CA ILE A 193 -13.71 3.98 -7.00
C ILE A 193 -14.48 3.12 -6.00
N ILE A 194 -15.42 3.72 -5.27
CA ILE A 194 -16.25 2.99 -4.30
C ILE A 194 -17.23 2.06 -5.03
N LYS A 195 -17.82 2.49 -6.15
CA LYS A 195 -18.60 1.61 -7.04
C LYS A 195 -17.78 0.43 -7.54
N LEU A 196 -16.53 0.68 -7.96
CA LEU A 196 -15.61 -0.38 -8.36
C LEU A 196 -15.36 -1.37 -7.22
N ALA A 197 -15.20 -0.89 -5.97
CA ALA A 197 -15.04 -1.75 -4.80
C ALA A 197 -16.29 -2.61 -4.57
N ALA A 198 -17.49 -2.04 -4.68
CA ALA A 198 -18.76 -2.74 -4.60
C ALA A 198 -18.89 -3.84 -5.67
N ASP A 199 -18.61 -3.49 -6.94
CA ASP A 199 -18.68 -4.41 -8.08
C ASP A 199 -17.74 -5.61 -7.95
N ILE A 200 -16.58 -5.42 -7.28
CA ILE A 200 -15.60 -6.48 -7.08
C ILE A 200 -15.87 -7.27 -5.79
N GLY A 201 -16.63 -6.71 -4.84
CA GLY A 201 -16.77 -7.24 -3.49
C GLY A 201 -15.53 -7.02 -2.63
N SER A 202 -14.78 -5.93 -2.89
CA SER A 202 -13.56 -5.59 -2.16
C SER A 202 -13.85 -4.63 -1.00
N LYS A 203 -13.12 -4.79 0.12
CA LYS A 203 -13.09 -3.81 1.19
C LYS A 203 -12.37 -2.53 0.71
N LEU A 204 -12.69 -1.38 1.30
CA LEU A 204 -12.03 -0.11 1.04
C LEU A 204 -11.23 0.35 2.26
N TYR A 205 -9.93 0.55 2.07
CA TYR A 205 -9.10 1.34 2.98
C TYR A 205 -8.86 2.72 2.38
N TYR A 206 -8.96 3.78 3.19
CA TYR A 206 -8.81 5.15 2.71
C TYR A 206 -7.97 6.02 3.65
N ASP A 207 -7.21 6.96 3.07
CA ASP A 207 -6.48 7.98 3.83
C ASP A 207 -6.25 9.23 2.98
N TYR A 208 -6.07 10.37 3.63
CA TYR A 208 -5.73 11.64 2.99
C TYR A 208 -4.22 11.83 2.90
N PHE A 209 -3.80 12.73 2.02
CA PHE A 209 -2.40 13.08 1.87
C PHE A 209 -1.83 13.72 3.14
N ARG A 210 -0.69 13.19 3.57
CA ARG A 210 0.10 13.72 4.69
C ARG A 210 1.43 14.20 4.16
N ASN A 211 1.65 15.50 4.17
CA ASN A 211 2.94 16.06 3.73
C ASN A 211 4.06 15.57 4.66
N LYS A 212 5.12 15.06 4.07
CA LYS A 212 6.33 14.59 4.75
C LYS A 212 7.55 15.32 4.20
N PRO A 213 8.66 15.41 4.96
CA PRO A 213 9.89 16.03 4.47
C PRO A 213 10.28 15.52 3.08
N GLY A 214 10.60 16.43 2.18
CA GLY A 214 11.00 16.12 0.80
C GLY A 214 9.85 15.91 -0.20
N LEU A 215 8.60 15.71 0.24
CA LEU A 215 7.47 15.50 -0.68
C LEU A 215 7.07 16.79 -1.42
N SER A 216 7.21 17.94 -0.82
CA SER A 216 6.90 19.20 -1.50
C SER A 216 7.67 19.38 -2.81
N ARG A 217 8.96 18.98 -2.82
CA ARG A 217 9.79 19.01 -4.05
C ARG A 217 9.25 18.04 -5.11
N SER A 218 8.92 16.79 -4.73
CA SER A 218 8.38 15.81 -5.69
C SER A 218 7.00 16.18 -6.21
N MET A 219 6.20 16.88 -5.39
CA MET A 219 4.85 17.35 -5.74
C MET A 219 4.84 18.70 -6.46
N ALA A 220 5.98 19.37 -6.65
CA ALA A 220 6.04 20.73 -7.21
C ALA A 220 5.31 20.87 -8.57
N ARG A 221 5.42 19.85 -9.45
CA ARG A 221 4.71 19.84 -10.73
C ARG A 221 3.18 19.75 -10.54
N ILE A 222 2.73 19.01 -9.55
CA ILE A 222 1.30 18.86 -9.23
C ILE A 222 0.78 20.11 -8.56
N THR A 223 1.51 20.68 -7.61
CA THR A 223 1.09 21.89 -6.89
C THR A 223 1.03 23.13 -7.81
N LYS A 224 1.81 23.16 -8.90
CA LYS A 224 1.69 24.20 -9.92
C LYS A 224 0.30 24.22 -10.58
N LYS A 225 -0.30 23.05 -10.81
CA LYS A 225 -1.64 22.90 -11.38
C LYS A 225 -2.74 22.87 -10.32
N TYR A 226 -2.43 22.30 -9.15
CA TYR A 226 -3.34 22.10 -8.03
C TYR A 226 -2.70 22.64 -6.74
N PRO A 227 -2.77 23.94 -6.46
CA PRO A 227 -2.04 24.56 -5.35
C PRO A 227 -2.35 23.96 -3.97
N MET A 228 -3.55 23.41 -3.80
CA MET A 228 -4.00 22.83 -2.54
C MET A 228 -3.59 21.35 -2.34
N ALA A 229 -2.96 20.71 -3.34
CA ALA A 229 -2.68 19.28 -3.36
C ALA A 229 -1.90 18.74 -2.13
N ILE A 230 -1.05 19.56 -1.53
CA ILE A 230 -0.24 19.19 -0.35
C ILE A 230 -0.78 19.76 0.96
N THR A 231 -1.95 20.41 0.93
CA THR A 231 -2.62 20.97 2.11
C THR A 231 -3.73 20.04 2.60
N SER A 232 -3.97 20.05 3.90
CA SER A 232 -5.05 19.26 4.49
C SER A 232 -5.46 19.87 5.83
N ASP A 233 -6.35 20.87 5.79
CA ASP A 233 -6.96 21.41 7.00
C ASP A 233 -7.99 20.45 7.61
N ARG A 234 -8.30 20.68 8.91
CA ARG A 234 -9.19 19.79 9.67
C ARG A 234 -10.62 19.73 9.09
N ALA A 235 -11.15 20.85 8.61
CA ALA A 235 -12.50 20.93 8.06
C ALA A 235 -12.61 20.13 6.76
N TRP A 236 -11.64 20.30 5.85
CA TRP A 236 -11.56 19.52 4.60
C TRP A 236 -11.42 18.03 4.89
N ARG A 237 -10.51 17.62 5.78
CA ARG A 237 -10.35 16.19 6.16
C ARG A 237 -11.66 15.60 6.63
N ARG A 238 -12.34 16.24 7.58
CA ARG A 238 -13.63 15.78 8.08
C ARG A 238 -14.66 15.64 6.95
N ARG A 239 -14.77 16.63 6.08
CA ARG A 239 -15.72 16.62 4.96
C ARG A 239 -15.44 15.47 4.00
N VAL A 240 -14.19 15.27 3.57
CA VAL A 240 -13.85 14.23 2.57
C VAL A 240 -13.96 12.83 3.16
N MET A 241 -13.55 12.64 4.42
CA MET A 241 -13.70 11.34 5.10
C MET A 241 -15.18 10.97 5.27
N ASN A 242 -16.01 11.90 5.75
CA ASN A 242 -17.46 11.66 5.87
C ASN A 242 -18.11 11.38 4.50
N LEU A 243 -17.61 12.00 3.42
CA LEU A 243 -18.12 11.72 2.08
C LEU A 243 -17.78 10.27 1.65
N VAL A 244 -16.55 9.84 1.87
CA VAL A 244 -16.12 8.45 1.60
C VAL A 244 -16.99 7.46 2.38
N GLU A 245 -17.17 7.68 3.68
CA GLU A 245 -17.99 6.82 4.56
C GLU A 245 -19.43 6.72 4.06
N LYS A 246 -20.08 7.86 3.80
CA LYS A 246 -21.45 7.89 3.26
C LYS A 246 -21.58 7.18 1.91
N LEU A 247 -20.59 7.32 1.02
CA LEU A 247 -20.59 6.62 -0.26
C LEU A 247 -20.41 5.10 -0.07
N CYS A 248 -19.54 4.68 0.85
CA CYS A 248 -19.37 3.27 1.18
C CYS A 248 -20.68 2.66 1.75
N GLU A 249 -21.35 3.36 2.66
CA GLU A 249 -22.66 2.96 3.18
C GLU A 249 -23.70 2.85 2.07
N LYS A 250 -23.76 3.87 1.19
CA LYS A 250 -24.68 3.89 0.03
C LYS A 250 -24.52 2.67 -0.88
N TYR A 251 -23.27 2.20 -1.09
CA TYR A 251 -22.97 1.09 -2.00
C TYR A 251 -22.70 -0.24 -1.29
N GLY A 252 -22.87 -0.31 0.03
CA GLY A 252 -22.68 -1.54 0.81
C GLY A 252 -21.24 -2.02 0.85
N VAL A 253 -20.26 -1.10 0.75
CA VAL A 253 -18.82 -1.42 0.78
C VAL A 253 -18.32 -1.37 2.22
N ALA A 254 -17.70 -2.46 2.69
CA ALA A 254 -16.97 -2.45 3.96
C ALA A 254 -15.76 -1.52 3.86
N TYR A 255 -15.58 -0.62 4.85
CA TYR A 255 -14.53 0.38 4.80
C TYR A 255 -13.83 0.59 6.14
N GLU A 256 -12.60 1.10 6.08
CA GLU A 256 -11.82 1.45 7.26
C GLU A 256 -10.82 2.57 6.92
N ALA A 257 -10.65 3.52 7.85
CA ALA A 257 -9.55 4.50 7.75
C ALA A 257 -8.21 3.79 8.00
N ALA A 258 -7.27 3.89 7.04
CA ALA A 258 -5.99 3.19 7.12
C ALA A 258 -5.12 3.62 8.32
N PHE A 259 -5.31 4.83 8.83
CA PHE A 259 -4.63 5.36 10.00
C PHE A 259 -5.66 6.01 10.93
N PRO A 260 -6.44 5.21 11.67
CA PRO A 260 -7.39 5.75 12.64
C PRO A 260 -6.63 6.58 13.70
N PRO A 261 -7.26 7.63 14.27
CA PRO A 261 -6.67 8.33 15.39
C PRO A 261 -6.35 7.32 16.49
N LYS A 262 -5.16 7.44 17.11
CA LYS A 262 -4.82 6.58 18.26
C LYS A 262 -5.97 6.72 19.24
N ARG A 263 -6.67 5.62 19.53
CA ARG A 263 -7.55 5.58 20.71
C ARG A 263 -6.66 5.98 21.87
N GLU A 264 -7.01 7.06 22.55
CA GLU A 264 -6.43 7.35 23.87
C GLU A 264 -6.61 6.05 24.65
N ARG A 265 -5.50 5.47 25.11
CA ARG A 265 -5.57 4.39 26.08
C ARG A 265 -6.27 5.03 27.27
N SER A 266 -7.52 4.66 27.52
CA SER A 266 -8.14 4.96 28.79
C SER A 266 -7.14 4.51 29.85
N SER A 267 -6.64 5.46 30.61
CA SER A 267 -5.73 5.16 31.71
C SER A 267 -6.47 4.19 32.64
N LEU A 268 -5.85 3.06 32.94
CA LEU A 268 -6.32 2.07 33.89
C LEU A 268 -6.36 2.64 35.36
N ILE A 269 -6.53 3.96 35.50
CA ILE A 269 -6.57 4.67 36.80
C ILE A 269 -8.01 4.87 37.30
N ASP A 270 -9.03 4.57 36.50
CA ASP A 270 -10.43 4.73 36.90
C ASP A 270 -11.06 3.49 37.60
N TYR A 271 -10.24 2.53 38.01
CA TYR A 271 -10.69 1.36 38.79
C TYR A 271 -9.75 1.08 39.99
N ILE A 272 -9.57 2.11 40.86
CA ILE A 272 -9.13 1.87 42.23
C ILE A 272 -10.01 2.71 43.17
#